data_da98692ce8fc04d0759f30d5c390b1c2
#
_entry.id   da98692ce8fc04d0759f30d5c390b1c2
#
_cell.length_a   1.000
_cell.length_b   1.000
_cell.length_c   1.000
_cell.angle_alpha   90.00
_cell.angle_beta   90.00
_cell.angle_gamma   90.00
#
_symmetry.space_group_name_H-M   'P 1'
#
loop_
_entity.id
_entity.type
_entity.pdbx_description
1 polymer ?
#
loop_
_entity_poly.entity_id
_entity_poly.type
_entity_poly.pdbx_seq_one_letter_code
_entity_poly.pdbx_strand_id
1 'polypeptide(L)'
;MQDKIIEVLQISPIVPVVVIENIKDAVPLAQSLIEGGIHIIEVTLRSSCALEAIELIAKNVPKMRVGAGTILNPTQLEQAQNRGAEFLISPGLTIKLLEYAKKKDMPLIPGVSSSSEVMQALELGYNALKFFPAEYCGGVKLLNAFNGPFKGVKFCPTGGISIDNMHSYLNLENVLCVGGSWLTPKNLIQNKEWDKITEICKRSLALR
;
A
#
# COMPACT_ATOMS: atom_id res chain seq x y z
N MET A 1 5.51 14.82 8.05
CA MET A 1 5.42 13.37 7.78
C MET A 1 4.06 12.98 7.20
N GLN A 2 2.92 13.23 7.88
CA GLN A 2 1.60 12.76 7.40
C GLN A 2 1.17 13.36 6.06
N ASP A 3 1.43 14.64 5.80
CA ASP A 3 1.12 15.28 4.50
C ASP A 3 1.82 14.57 3.34
N LYS A 4 3.11 14.20 3.51
CA LYS A 4 3.85 13.42 2.51
C LYS A 4 3.23 12.05 2.25
N ILE A 5 2.68 11.40 3.29
CA ILE A 5 2.00 10.11 3.16
C ILE A 5 0.71 10.28 2.36
N ILE A 6 -0.06 11.32 2.66
CA ILE A 6 -1.30 11.63 1.94
C ILE A 6 -0.99 11.90 0.46
N GLU A 7 0.03 12.70 0.16
CA GLU A 7 0.49 12.95 -1.22
C GLU A 7 0.85 11.64 -1.94
N VAL A 8 1.59 10.73 -1.26
CA VAL A 8 1.95 9.43 -1.83
C VAL A 8 0.72 8.58 -2.13
N LEU A 9 -0.25 8.51 -1.21
CA LEU A 9 -1.47 7.72 -1.39
C LEU A 9 -2.42 8.31 -2.46
N GLN A 10 -2.25 9.59 -2.82
CA GLN A 10 -3.03 10.25 -3.87
C GLN A 10 -2.43 10.10 -5.28
N ILE A 11 -1.22 9.52 -5.42
CA ILE A 11 -0.57 9.30 -6.72
C ILE A 11 -1.43 8.41 -7.63
N SER A 12 -2.09 7.41 -7.05
CA SER A 12 -2.96 6.49 -7.78
C SER A 12 -4.15 6.07 -6.92
N PRO A 13 -5.34 5.89 -7.49
CA PRO A 13 -6.50 5.35 -6.78
C PRO A 13 -6.30 3.90 -6.35
N ILE A 14 -5.32 3.21 -6.92
CA ILE A 14 -5.02 1.81 -6.63
C ILE A 14 -3.53 1.68 -6.34
N VAL A 15 -3.20 1.06 -5.21
CA VAL A 15 -1.84 0.69 -4.82
C VAL A 15 -1.68 -0.82 -5.00
N PRO A 16 -0.91 -1.29 -6.01
CA PRO A 16 -0.61 -2.71 -6.16
C PRO A 16 0.13 -3.25 -4.94
N VAL A 17 -0.39 -4.32 -4.34
CA VAL A 17 0.23 -5.03 -3.21
C VAL A 17 0.85 -6.32 -3.73
N VAL A 18 2.18 -6.38 -3.77
CA VAL A 18 2.92 -7.37 -4.55
C VAL A 18 3.82 -8.24 -3.68
N VAL A 19 3.88 -9.52 -4.02
CA VAL A 19 4.92 -10.46 -3.58
C VAL A 19 5.82 -10.75 -4.77
N ILE A 20 7.09 -10.37 -4.70
CA ILE A 20 8.10 -10.68 -5.73
C ILE A 20 8.89 -11.89 -5.24
N GLU A 21 8.71 -13.03 -5.89
CA GLU A 21 9.38 -14.30 -5.52
C GLU A 21 10.72 -14.49 -6.25
N ASN A 22 10.85 -13.90 -7.44
CA ASN A 22 12.09 -13.93 -8.23
C ASN A 22 12.55 -12.49 -8.48
N ILE A 23 13.77 -12.20 -8.08
CA ILE A 23 14.37 -10.87 -8.20
C ILE A 23 14.39 -10.32 -9.63
N LYS A 24 14.51 -11.19 -10.63
CA LYS A 24 14.52 -10.82 -12.06
C LYS A 24 13.20 -10.22 -12.53
N ASP A 25 12.10 -10.44 -11.80
CA ASP A 25 10.77 -9.96 -12.14
C ASP A 25 10.52 -8.53 -11.61
N ALA A 26 11.36 -8.04 -10.69
CA ALA A 26 11.15 -6.76 -9.99
C ALA A 26 11.04 -5.56 -10.96
N VAL A 27 12.03 -5.37 -11.81
CA VAL A 27 12.07 -4.24 -12.74
C VAL A 27 11.04 -4.38 -13.86
N PRO A 28 10.91 -5.54 -14.56
CA PRO A 28 9.88 -5.70 -15.59
C PRO A 28 8.46 -5.51 -15.08
N LEU A 29 8.16 -6.01 -13.87
CA LEU A 29 6.86 -5.80 -13.23
C LEU A 29 6.60 -4.32 -12.97
N ALA A 30 7.55 -3.59 -12.39
CA ALA A 30 7.40 -2.17 -12.13
C ALA A 30 7.22 -1.37 -13.44
N GLN A 31 7.92 -1.74 -14.52
CA GLN A 31 7.75 -1.13 -15.84
C GLN A 31 6.35 -1.38 -16.40
N SER A 32 5.84 -2.61 -16.32
CA SER A 32 4.48 -2.93 -16.79
C SER A 32 3.39 -2.16 -16.04
N LEU A 33 3.57 -1.92 -14.74
CA LEU A 33 2.68 -1.07 -13.95
C LEU A 33 2.72 0.39 -14.45
N ILE A 34 3.92 0.96 -14.69
CA ILE A 34 4.08 2.32 -15.25
C ILE A 34 3.38 2.45 -16.60
N GLU A 35 3.57 1.49 -17.50
CA GLU A 35 2.93 1.46 -18.83
C GLU A 35 1.41 1.33 -18.72
N GLY A 36 0.92 0.72 -17.65
CA GLY A 36 -0.48 0.65 -17.27
C GLY A 36 -1.03 1.91 -16.58
N GLY A 37 -0.19 2.93 -16.33
CA GLY A 37 -0.59 4.18 -15.68
C GLY A 37 -0.52 4.16 -14.14
N ILE A 38 0.07 3.13 -13.55
CA ILE A 38 0.25 2.99 -12.09
C ILE A 38 1.69 3.38 -11.72
N HIS A 39 1.83 4.44 -10.95
CA HIS A 39 3.13 5.02 -10.56
C HIS A 39 3.51 4.77 -9.08
N ILE A 40 2.84 3.85 -8.42
CA ILE A 40 3.08 3.47 -7.03
C ILE A 40 3.02 1.94 -6.90
N ILE A 41 3.82 1.36 -6.01
CA ILE A 41 3.83 -0.09 -5.73
C ILE A 41 4.17 -0.34 -4.26
N GLU A 42 3.43 -1.24 -3.59
CA GLU A 42 3.75 -1.82 -2.28
C GLU A 42 4.40 -3.19 -2.48
N VAL A 43 5.73 -3.30 -2.31
CA VAL A 43 6.43 -4.59 -2.28
C VAL A 43 6.41 -5.13 -0.86
N THR A 44 5.75 -6.26 -0.65
CA THR A 44 5.60 -6.84 0.70
C THR A 44 6.83 -7.65 1.11
N LEU A 45 7.27 -7.52 2.38
CA LEU A 45 8.39 -8.28 2.95
C LEU A 45 8.01 -9.74 3.25
N ARG A 46 7.34 -10.41 2.29
CA ARG A 46 6.88 -11.80 2.39
C ARG A 46 7.71 -12.78 1.54
N SER A 47 8.77 -12.30 0.91
CA SER A 47 9.74 -13.13 0.17
C SER A 47 11.16 -12.77 0.59
N SER A 48 12.10 -13.69 0.36
CA SER A 48 13.51 -13.49 0.71
C SER A 48 14.20 -12.40 -0.12
N CYS A 49 13.73 -12.13 -1.33
CA CYS A 49 14.31 -11.12 -2.23
C CYS A 49 13.58 -9.76 -2.16
N ALA A 50 12.59 -9.57 -1.27
CA ALA A 50 11.76 -8.36 -1.25
C ALA A 50 12.56 -7.06 -1.07
N LEU A 51 13.51 -7.03 -0.13
CA LEU A 51 14.36 -5.86 0.10
C LEU A 51 15.25 -5.52 -1.11
N GLU A 52 15.80 -6.54 -1.75
CA GLU A 52 16.59 -6.37 -2.96
C GLU A 52 15.72 -5.91 -4.14
N ALA A 53 14.49 -6.44 -4.25
CA ALA A 53 13.52 -6.00 -5.26
C ALA A 53 13.15 -4.52 -5.10
N ILE A 54 12.93 -4.04 -3.87
CA ILE A 54 12.71 -2.62 -3.57
C ILE A 54 13.88 -1.78 -4.08
N GLU A 55 15.11 -2.17 -3.76
CA GLU A 55 16.32 -1.47 -4.18
C GLU A 55 16.47 -1.41 -5.71
N LEU A 56 16.22 -2.53 -6.39
CA LEU A 56 16.30 -2.58 -7.86
C LEU A 56 15.23 -1.69 -8.51
N ILE A 57 14.00 -1.71 -8.01
CA ILE A 57 12.93 -0.85 -8.53
C ILE A 57 13.28 0.62 -8.30
N ALA A 58 13.69 1.00 -7.07
CA ALA A 58 14.07 2.37 -6.74
C ALA A 58 15.19 2.92 -7.65
N LYS A 59 16.18 2.08 -7.98
CA LYS A 59 17.32 2.47 -8.82
C LYS A 59 17.01 2.51 -10.31
N ASN A 60 16.22 1.56 -10.80
CA ASN A 60 16.06 1.34 -12.25
C ASN A 60 14.73 1.84 -12.83
N VAL A 61 13.75 2.16 -11.98
CA VAL A 61 12.43 2.66 -12.41
C VAL A 61 12.10 3.97 -11.69
N PRO A 62 12.79 5.08 -11.99
CA PRO A 62 12.69 6.33 -11.23
C PRO A 62 11.31 6.99 -11.25
N LYS A 63 10.42 6.58 -12.16
CA LYS A 63 9.02 7.03 -12.21
C LYS A 63 8.10 6.26 -11.25
N MET A 64 8.60 5.17 -10.63
CA MET A 64 7.84 4.34 -9.70
C MET A 64 8.11 4.77 -8.26
N ARG A 65 7.07 5.13 -7.53
CA ARG A 65 7.15 5.33 -6.08
C ARG A 65 7.04 3.96 -5.39
N VAL A 66 8.18 3.45 -4.94
CA VAL A 66 8.23 2.12 -4.32
C VAL A 66 8.13 2.22 -2.81
N GLY A 67 7.20 1.46 -2.24
CA GLY A 67 7.05 1.29 -0.80
C GLY A 67 7.25 -0.16 -0.37
N ALA A 68 7.50 -0.34 0.93
CA ALA A 68 7.61 -1.65 1.56
C ALA A 68 6.37 -1.95 2.42
N GLY A 69 5.72 -3.09 2.16
CA GLY A 69 4.61 -3.60 2.95
C GLY A 69 5.00 -4.74 3.88
N THR A 70 4.09 -5.08 4.78
CA THR A 70 4.29 -6.12 5.79
C THR A 70 5.45 -5.80 6.75
N ILE A 71 5.56 -4.53 7.13
CA ILE A 71 6.50 -4.08 8.15
C ILE A 71 5.96 -4.50 9.53
N LEU A 72 6.68 -5.34 10.26
CA LEU A 72 6.26 -5.91 11.54
C LEU A 72 7.06 -5.38 12.74
N ASN A 73 8.21 -4.74 12.48
CA ASN A 73 9.08 -4.27 13.54
C ASN A 73 10.02 -3.13 13.06
N PRO A 74 10.68 -2.39 13.99
CA PRO A 74 11.59 -1.31 13.66
C PRO A 74 12.77 -1.70 12.76
N THR A 75 13.32 -2.91 12.91
CA THR A 75 14.44 -3.38 12.09
C THR A 75 14.05 -3.49 10.61
N GLN A 76 12.89 -4.09 10.31
CA GLN A 76 12.38 -4.16 8.94
C GLN A 76 12.09 -2.78 8.35
N LEU A 77 11.64 -1.85 9.17
CA LEU A 77 11.36 -0.47 8.78
C LEU A 77 12.66 0.22 8.31
N GLU A 78 13.75 0.12 9.11
CA GLU A 78 15.07 0.66 8.71
C GLU A 78 15.63 -0.05 7.47
N GLN A 79 15.55 -1.37 7.41
CA GLN A 79 16.04 -2.13 6.27
C GLN A 79 15.36 -1.72 4.97
N ALA A 80 14.03 -1.57 4.98
CA ALA A 80 13.29 -1.15 3.81
C ALA A 80 13.63 0.29 3.38
N GLN A 81 13.73 1.22 4.32
CA GLN A 81 14.10 2.60 4.02
C GLN A 81 15.52 2.70 3.45
N ASN A 82 16.47 1.96 4.01
CA ASN A 82 17.86 1.91 3.53
C ASN A 82 17.98 1.31 2.11
N ARG A 83 16.97 0.56 1.66
CA ARG A 83 16.86 0.00 0.30
C ARG A 83 16.08 0.92 -0.65
N GLY A 84 15.71 2.12 -0.21
CA GLY A 84 15.06 3.13 -1.05
C GLY A 84 13.53 3.08 -1.04
N ALA A 85 12.91 2.38 -0.08
CA ALA A 85 11.46 2.49 0.10
C ALA A 85 11.08 3.93 0.51
N GLU A 86 10.19 4.56 -0.25
CA GLU A 86 9.74 5.93 -0.02
C GLU A 86 8.58 6.02 0.96
N PHE A 87 7.84 4.94 1.15
CA PHE A 87 6.79 4.79 2.15
C PHE A 87 6.77 3.35 2.70
N LEU A 88 6.22 3.21 3.90
CA LEU A 88 6.26 1.97 4.66
C LEU A 88 4.85 1.64 5.14
N ILE A 89 4.45 0.38 5.05
CA ILE A 89 3.09 -0.05 5.41
C ILE A 89 3.17 -1.26 6.35
N SER A 90 2.49 -1.18 7.50
CA SER A 90 2.32 -2.32 8.39
C SER A 90 0.91 -2.91 8.30
N PRO A 91 0.73 -4.21 8.52
CA PRO A 91 -0.60 -4.85 8.49
C PRO A 91 -1.45 -4.52 9.73
N GLY A 92 -0.84 -4.07 10.78
CA GLY A 92 -1.43 -3.63 12.04
C GLY A 92 -0.53 -2.59 12.69
N LEU A 93 -0.85 -2.14 13.90
CA LEU A 93 -0.02 -1.21 14.65
C LEU A 93 0.45 -1.80 15.99
N THR A 94 1.62 -1.36 16.41
CA THR A 94 2.06 -1.43 17.81
C THR A 94 2.61 -0.07 18.19
N ILE A 95 2.41 0.34 19.45
CA ILE A 95 2.91 1.63 19.95
C ILE A 95 4.41 1.77 19.68
N LYS A 96 5.17 0.70 19.97
CA LYS A 96 6.63 0.66 19.73
C LYS A 96 7.00 0.96 18.26
N LEU A 97 6.25 0.40 17.31
CA LEU A 97 6.53 0.62 15.87
C LEU A 97 6.23 2.06 15.48
N LEU A 98 5.08 2.60 15.93
CA LEU A 98 4.65 3.95 15.62
C LEU A 98 5.59 5.01 16.22
N GLU A 99 5.93 4.88 17.49
CA GLU A 99 6.89 5.76 18.18
C GLU A 99 8.24 5.76 17.49
N TYR A 100 8.72 4.57 17.11
CA TYR A 100 10.00 4.43 16.41
C TYR A 100 9.98 5.14 15.05
N ALA A 101 8.96 4.89 14.24
CA ALA A 101 8.80 5.52 12.94
C ALA A 101 8.69 7.06 13.06
N LYS A 102 7.92 7.55 14.04
CA LYS A 102 7.77 8.98 14.34
C LYS A 102 9.11 9.62 14.75
N LYS A 103 9.85 8.98 15.68
CA LYS A 103 11.16 9.46 16.13
C LYS A 103 12.18 9.59 14.99
N LYS A 104 12.09 8.74 14.00
CA LYS A 104 12.99 8.69 12.84
C LYS A 104 12.46 9.45 11.62
N ASP A 105 11.30 10.10 11.73
CA ASP A 105 10.57 10.75 10.62
C ASP A 105 10.35 9.83 9.40
N MET A 106 10.08 8.55 9.67
CA MET A 106 9.85 7.53 8.64
C MET A 106 8.39 7.52 8.19
N PRO A 107 8.10 7.53 6.88
CA PRO A 107 6.75 7.65 6.35
C PRO A 107 5.98 6.31 6.46
N LEU A 108 5.50 5.98 7.67
CA LEU A 108 4.75 4.77 7.98
C LEU A 108 3.24 5.02 7.88
N ILE A 109 2.55 4.09 7.20
CA ILE A 109 1.09 3.96 7.11
C ILE A 109 0.71 2.74 7.95
N PRO A 110 0.26 2.93 9.20
CA PRO A 110 -0.06 1.80 10.09
C PRO A 110 -1.41 1.17 9.73
N GLY A 111 -1.49 -0.16 9.87
CA GLY A 111 -2.72 -0.92 9.73
C GLY A 111 -3.62 -0.80 10.95
N VAL A 112 -4.93 -0.72 10.71
CA VAL A 112 -5.99 -0.70 11.73
C VAL A 112 -7.19 -1.51 11.26
N SER A 113 -7.97 -2.05 12.20
CA SER A 113 -9.21 -2.78 11.94
C SER A 113 -10.35 -2.40 12.91
N SER A 114 -10.06 -1.59 13.91
CA SER A 114 -11.00 -1.20 14.97
C SER A 114 -10.89 0.27 15.34
N SER A 115 -11.95 0.82 15.98
CA SER A 115 -11.97 2.19 16.49
C SER A 115 -10.86 2.45 17.53
N SER A 116 -10.56 1.47 18.40
CA SER A 116 -9.50 1.60 19.40
C SER A 116 -8.13 1.76 18.75
N GLU A 117 -7.85 1.01 17.67
CA GLU A 117 -6.59 1.15 16.92
C GLU A 117 -6.51 2.49 16.19
N VAL A 118 -7.63 3.00 15.64
CA VAL A 118 -7.68 4.34 15.05
C VAL A 118 -7.35 5.40 16.11
N MET A 119 -7.93 5.30 17.33
CA MET A 119 -7.62 6.22 18.42
C MET A 119 -6.14 6.18 18.81
N GLN A 120 -5.56 4.99 18.97
CA GLN A 120 -4.13 4.83 19.26
C GLN A 120 -3.23 5.44 18.18
N ALA A 121 -3.59 5.28 16.90
CA ALA A 121 -2.87 5.91 15.80
C ALA A 121 -2.94 7.44 15.88
N LEU A 122 -4.12 8.00 16.14
CA LEU A 122 -4.35 9.43 16.28
C LEU A 122 -3.57 10.05 17.45
N GLU A 123 -3.50 9.39 18.61
CA GLU A 123 -2.72 9.83 19.76
C GLU A 123 -1.24 10.03 19.42
N LEU A 124 -0.72 9.21 18.50
CA LEU A 124 0.65 9.32 18.01
C LEU A 124 0.81 10.22 16.77
N GLY A 125 -0.30 10.82 16.30
CA GLY A 125 -0.31 11.77 15.20
C GLY A 125 -0.38 11.14 13.81
N TYR A 126 -0.85 9.89 13.69
CA TYR A 126 -1.08 9.21 12.41
C TYR A 126 -2.55 9.38 12.02
N ASN A 127 -2.81 10.04 10.88
CA ASN A 127 -4.14 10.26 10.33
C ASN A 127 -4.34 9.69 8.92
N ALA A 128 -3.31 9.08 8.35
CA ALA A 128 -3.37 8.28 7.13
C ALA A 128 -3.07 6.83 7.48
N LEU A 129 -4.07 5.95 7.34
CA LEU A 129 -4.07 4.60 7.89
C LEU A 129 -4.39 3.56 6.81
N LYS A 130 -3.82 2.37 6.93
CA LYS A 130 -4.26 1.20 6.18
C LYS A 130 -5.43 0.55 6.93
N PHE A 131 -6.56 0.33 6.27
CA PHE A 131 -7.64 -0.48 6.84
C PHE A 131 -7.50 -1.93 6.36
N PHE A 132 -7.17 -2.86 7.27
CA PHE A 132 -6.79 -4.23 6.89
C PHE A 132 -7.17 -5.26 7.98
N PRO A 133 -7.66 -6.45 7.58
CA PRO A 133 -8.10 -6.85 6.24
C PRO A 133 -9.53 -6.35 5.93
N ALA A 134 -9.68 -5.46 4.95
CA ALA A 134 -10.86 -4.61 4.78
C ALA A 134 -12.20 -5.36 4.71
N GLU A 135 -12.36 -6.28 3.77
CA GLU A 135 -13.62 -7.03 3.59
C GLU A 135 -13.98 -7.85 4.84
N TYR A 136 -12.99 -8.46 5.48
CA TYR A 136 -13.20 -9.32 6.65
C TYR A 136 -13.50 -8.54 7.93
N CYS A 137 -13.17 -7.24 7.98
CA CYS A 137 -13.38 -6.37 9.15
C CYS A 137 -14.60 -5.45 9.01
N GLY A 138 -15.52 -5.73 8.08
CA GLY A 138 -16.75 -4.98 7.92
C GLY A 138 -16.78 -4.04 6.71
N GLY A 139 -15.69 -3.96 5.95
CA GLY A 139 -15.62 -3.34 4.63
C GLY A 139 -16.10 -1.88 4.59
N VAL A 140 -16.81 -1.56 3.53
CA VAL A 140 -17.40 -0.24 3.27
C VAL A 140 -18.29 0.24 4.43
N LYS A 141 -19.04 -0.68 5.06
CA LYS A 141 -19.97 -0.32 6.15
C LYS A 141 -19.22 0.21 7.37
N LEU A 142 -18.12 -0.44 7.78
CA LEU A 142 -17.33 0.02 8.93
C LEU A 142 -16.57 1.31 8.61
N LEU A 143 -15.98 1.43 7.41
CA LEU A 143 -15.30 2.66 6.99
C LEU A 143 -16.25 3.86 6.94
N ASN A 144 -17.47 3.66 6.45
CA ASN A 144 -18.48 4.71 6.46
C ASN A 144 -18.88 5.10 7.90
N ALA A 145 -19.00 4.14 8.81
CA ALA A 145 -19.27 4.43 10.23
C ALA A 145 -18.12 5.20 10.90
N PHE A 146 -16.86 4.96 10.51
CA PHE A 146 -15.69 5.70 11.00
C PHE A 146 -15.68 7.17 10.58
N ASN A 147 -16.35 7.53 9.48
CA ASN A 147 -16.38 8.92 9.01
C ASN A 147 -17.04 9.90 10.02
N GLY A 148 -17.94 9.42 10.85
CA GLY A 148 -18.58 10.22 11.90
C GLY A 148 -17.60 10.62 13.02
N PRO A 149 -17.07 9.67 13.80
CA PRO A 149 -16.21 9.95 14.96
C PRO A 149 -14.78 10.35 14.58
N PHE A 150 -14.25 9.96 13.41
CA PHE A 150 -12.85 10.15 13.04
C PHE A 150 -12.69 11.13 11.86
N LYS A 151 -13.22 12.33 12.02
CA LYS A 151 -13.10 13.40 11.00
C LYS A 151 -11.62 13.72 10.73
N GLY A 152 -11.24 13.74 9.45
CA GLY A 152 -9.86 14.02 9.02
C GLY A 152 -8.94 12.81 8.95
N VAL A 153 -9.38 11.62 9.40
CA VAL A 153 -8.65 10.37 9.14
C VAL A 153 -8.90 9.91 7.71
N LYS A 154 -7.83 9.50 7.05
CA LYS A 154 -7.87 8.98 5.68
C LYS A 154 -7.40 7.52 5.66
N PHE A 155 -8.06 6.72 4.84
CA PHE A 155 -7.79 5.29 4.76
C PHE A 155 -7.33 4.84 3.39
N CYS A 156 -6.48 3.80 3.40
CA CYS A 156 -6.15 2.94 2.27
C CYS A 156 -6.65 1.53 2.61
N PRO A 157 -7.93 1.18 2.35
CA PRO A 157 -8.43 -0.16 2.57
C PRO A 157 -7.72 -1.17 1.68
N THR A 158 -7.41 -2.33 2.27
CA THR A 158 -6.68 -3.43 1.63
C THR A 158 -7.19 -4.77 2.18
N GLY A 159 -7.24 -5.79 1.32
CA GLY A 159 -7.66 -7.15 1.71
C GLY A 159 -9.10 -7.47 1.31
N GLY A 160 -9.23 -8.39 0.34
CA GLY A 160 -10.51 -8.77 -0.26
C GLY A 160 -11.03 -7.78 -1.31
N ILE A 161 -10.25 -6.75 -1.66
CA ILE A 161 -10.62 -5.77 -2.69
C ILE A 161 -10.23 -6.30 -4.07
N SER A 162 -11.11 -6.08 -5.03
CA SER A 162 -10.99 -6.47 -6.43
C SER A 162 -11.49 -5.36 -7.36
N ILE A 163 -11.38 -5.59 -8.65
CA ILE A 163 -11.92 -4.68 -9.66
C ILE A 163 -13.44 -4.49 -9.52
N ASP A 164 -14.16 -5.50 -9.00
CA ASP A 164 -15.62 -5.48 -8.92
C ASP A 164 -16.16 -4.67 -7.74
N ASN A 165 -15.37 -4.56 -6.62
CA ASN A 165 -15.82 -3.88 -5.40
C ASN A 165 -15.04 -2.59 -5.08
N MET A 166 -13.94 -2.29 -5.78
CA MET A 166 -13.08 -1.13 -5.46
C MET A 166 -13.83 0.21 -5.48
N HIS A 167 -14.84 0.36 -6.36
CA HIS A 167 -15.61 1.60 -6.48
C HIS A 167 -16.39 1.93 -5.22
N SER A 168 -16.96 0.91 -4.57
CA SER A 168 -17.70 1.11 -3.32
C SER A 168 -16.82 1.64 -2.20
N TYR A 169 -15.52 1.36 -2.24
CA TYR A 169 -14.53 1.94 -1.33
C TYR A 169 -14.09 3.33 -1.75
N LEU A 170 -13.75 3.52 -3.03
CA LEU A 170 -13.25 4.80 -3.55
C LEU A 170 -14.28 5.93 -3.49
N ASN A 171 -15.58 5.60 -3.42
CA ASN A 171 -16.65 6.57 -3.26
C ASN A 171 -16.82 7.08 -1.82
N LEU A 172 -16.09 6.54 -0.84
CA LEU A 172 -16.11 7.03 0.52
C LEU A 172 -15.19 8.25 0.70
N GLU A 173 -15.68 9.32 1.35
CA GLU A 173 -14.93 10.56 1.56
C GLU A 173 -13.62 10.37 2.35
N ASN A 174 -13.58 9.36 3.23
CA ASN A 174 -12.43 9.05 4.05
C ASN A 174 -11.46 8.04 3.41
N VAL A 175 -11.66 7.67 2.13
CA VAL A 175 -10.76 6.76 1.38
C VAL A 175 -9.99 7.55 0.33
N LEU A 176 -8.65 7.44 0.35
CA LEU A 176 -7.77 8.07 -0.63
C LEU A 176 -7.49 7.16 -1.85
N CYS A 177 -7.26 5.89 -1.57
CA CYS A 177 -6.93 4.86 -2.54
C CYS A 177 -7.29 3.49 -1.96
N VAL A 178 -7.19 2.44 -2.77
CA VAL A 178 -7.36 1.06 -2.32
C VAL A 178 -6.09 0.25 -2.59
N GLY A 179 -5.72 -0.64 -1.67
CA GLY A 179 -4.64 -1.60 -1.87
C GLY A 179 -5.17 -2.91 -2.43
N GLY A 180 -4.55 -3.44 -3.49
CA GLY A 180 -5.01 -4.68 -4.07
C GLY A 180 -3.96 -5.48 -4.82
N SER A 181 -4.14 -6.79 -4.84
CA SER A 181 -3.24 -7.73 -5.53
C SER A 181 -3.75 -8.18 -6.90
N TRP A 182 -4.97 -7.81 -7.30
CA TRP A 182 -5.54 -8.24 -8.58
C TRP A 182 -4.84 -7.65 -9.80
N LEU A 183 -4.12 -6.51 -9.64
CA LEU A 183 -3.34 -5.90 -10.72
C LEU A 183 -2.14 -6.76 -11.13
N THR A 184 -1.65 -7.59 -10.22
CA THR A 184 -0.41 -8.36 -10.37
C THR A 184 -0.65 -9.84 -10.04
N PRO A 185 -1.50 -10.56 -10.81
CA PRO A 185 -1.77 -11.97 -10.57
C PRO A 185 -0.49 -12.80 -10.61
N LYS A 186 -0.31 -13.68 -9.63
CA LYS A 186 0.90 -14.48 -9.47
C LYS A 186 1.26 -15.29 -10.73
N ASN A 187 0.27 -15.89 -11.38
CA ASN A 187 0.47 -16.65 -12.61
C ASN A 187 0.99 -15.81 -13.78
N LEU A 188 0.54 -14.55 -13.90
CA LEU A 188 1.03 -13.66 -14.95
C LEU A 188 2.48 -13.22 -14.70
N ILE A 189 2.86 -12.97 -13.44
CA ILE A 189 4.25 -12.68 -13.08
C ILE A 189 5.14 -13.90 -13.40
N GLN A 190 4.73 -15.10 -12.96
CA GLN A 190 5.50 -16.33 -13.19
C GLN A 190 5.68 -16.66 -14.67
N ASN A 191 4.66 -16.38 -15.48
CA ASN A 191 4.70 -16.56 -16.93
C ASN A 191 5.33 -15.38 -17.69
N LYS A 192 5.72 -14.29 -16.99
CA LYS A 192 6.28 -13.05 -17.58
C LYS A 192 5.33 -12.39 -18.58
N GLU A 193 4.03 -12.47 -18.32
CA GLU A 193 2.98 -11.91 -19.16
C GLU A 193 2.75 -10.41 -18.83
N TRP A 194 3.80 -9.60 -19.01
CA TRP A 194 3.84 -8.20 -18.62
C TRP A 194 2.79 -7.34 -19.31
N ASP A 195 2.53 -7.57 -20.59
CA ASP A 195 1.50 -6.87 -21.36
C ASP A 195 0.11 -7.06 -20.76
N LYS A 196 -0.21 -8.27 -20.26
CA LYS A 196 -1.49 -8.54 -19.59
C LYS A 196 -1.62 -7.77 -18.26
N ILE A 197 -0.53 -7.64 -17.52
CA ILE A 197 -0.49 -6.81 -16.30
C ILE A 197 -0.77 -5.35 -16.66
N THR A 198 -0.12 -4.83 -17.70
CA THR A 198 -0.36 -3.49 -18.24
C THR A 198 -1.84 -3.28 -18.62
N GLU A 199 -2.45 -4.24 -19.29
CA GLU A 199 -3.88 -4.18 -19.69
C GLU A 199 -4.80 -4.19 -18.46
N ILE A 200 -4.53 -5.03 -17.46
CA ILE A 200 -5.30 -5.07 -16.21
C ILE A 200 -5.25 -3.70 -15.52
N CYS A 201 -4.09 -3.07 -15.46
CA CYS A 201 -3.93 -1.75 -14.87
C CYS A 201 -4.75 -0.70 -15.62
N LYS A 202 -4.63 -0.63 -16.96
CA LYS A 202 -5.41 0.29 -17.81
C LYS A 202 -6.90 0.11 -17.61
N ARG A 203 -7.39 -1.15 -17.62
CA ARG A 203 -8.78 -1.46 -17.40
C ARG A 203 -9.27 -1.05 -16.01
N SER A 204 -8.47 -1.31 -14.97
CA SER A 204 -8.82 -0.94 -13.60
C SER A 204 -8.90 0.57 -13.40
N LEU A 205 -8.04 1.36 -14.08
CA LEU A 205 -8.09 2.82 -14.02
C LEU A 205 -9.23 3.41 -14.87
N ALA A 206 -9.60 2.79 -15.97
CA ALA A 206 -10.69 3.25 -16.84
C ALA A 206 -12.08 3.10 -16.23
N LEU A 207 -12.23 2.22 -15.26
CA LEU A 207 -13.48 2.01 -14.52
C LEU A 207 -13.68 3.03 -13.37
N ARG A 208 -12.81 4.02 -13.21
CA ARG A 208 -12.89 5.03 -12.16
C ARG A 208 -13.93 6.10 -12.42
#